data_c6d8d6034e80f5be6a419d95c25c3adb
#
_entry.id   c6d8d6034e80f5be6a419d95c25c3adb
#
_cell.length_a   1.000
_cell.length_b   1.000
_cell.length_c   1.000
_cell.angle_alpha   90.00
_cell.angle_beta   90.00
_cell.angle_gamma   90.00
#
_symmetry.space_group_name_H-M   'P 1'
#
loop_
_entity.id
_entity.type
_entity.pdbx_description
1 polymer ?
#
loop_
_entity_poly.entity_id
_entity_poly.type
_entity_poly.pdbx_seq_one_letter_code
_entity_poly.pdbx_strand_id
1 'polypeptide(L)'
;TQSVRALLFDLQGNLLDKAQVAIDTYQSPQPGWLENDPEAFWRSLCDACQQLWAHTRVPRDSVRGVVITTQRGTTVALDADGQPLRPAMIWLDQRRATAIPPLRWWWDAALRAIGMRDTVRFFQREAEANWIAQHQPELWARTAHYLLLSGYLNYRFTGRFVDSVASQVGYVPFDYRRGRWAAGWDWKWQALPIRRSMLPELVPAGTVIGEVDARVAQDTGIPQGLPVIAGAADKIELEKALR
;
A
#
# COMPACT_ATOMS: atom_id res chain seq x y z
N THR A 1 -7.83 -0.34 -10.60
CA THR A 1 -8.84 0.46 -9.87
C THR A 1 -8.98 1.79 -10.60
N GLN A 2 -10.20 2.11 -11.01
CA GLN A 2 -10.47 3.33 -11.79
C GLN A 2 -11.24 4.37 -10.96
N SER A 3 -11.48 4.09 -9.67
CA SER A 3 -12.24 5.00 -8.81
C SER A 3 -11.91 4.78 -7.33
N VAL A 4 -12.05 5.85 -6.55
CA VAL A 4 -12.12 5.82 -5.09
C VAL A 4 -13.59 5.85 -4.68
N ARG A 5 -13.92 5.14 -3.63
CA ARG A 5 -15.26 5.10 -3.05
C ARG A 5 -15.19 5.42 -1.57
N ALA A 6 -16.05 6.33 -1.14
CA ALA A 6 -16.38 6.53 0.27
C ALA A 6 -17.70 5.80 0.56
N LEU A 7 -17.70 4.94 1.56
CA LEU A 7 -18.83 4.05 1.89
C LEU A 7 -19.17 4.22 3.37
N LEU A 8 -20.44 4.32 3.69
CA LEU A 8 -20.95 4.28 5.06
C LEU A 8 -21.67 2.96 5.31
N PHE A 9 -21.28 2.29 6.36
CA PHE A 9 -21.91 1.06 6.82
C PHE A 9 -22.45 1.21 8.25
N ASP A 10 -23.53 0.52 8.57
CA ASP A 10 -23.94 0.34 9.96
C ASP A 10 -23.07 -0.76 10.65
N LEU A 11 -23.31 -0.95 11.95
CA LEU A 11 -22.58 -1.98 12.73
C LEU A 11 -22.98 -3.43 12.37
N GLN A 12 -24.01 -3.62 11.58
CA GLN A 12 -24.45 -4.90 11.04
C GLN A 12 -23.85 -5.18 9.65
N GLY A 13 -23.12 -4.20 9.08
CA GLY A 13 -22.48 -4.33 7.76
C GLY A 13 -23.40 -3.95 6.59
N ASN A 14 -24.55 -3.35 6.84
CA ASN A 14 -25.41 -2.86 5.77
C ASN A 14 -24.85 -1.54 5.22
N LEU A 15 -24.79 -1.41 3.89
CA LEU A 15 -24.41 -0.18 3.22
C LEU A 15 -25.52 0.85 3.39
N LEU A 16 -25.20 1.95 4.06
CA LEU A 16 -26.14 3.08 4.29
C LEU A 16 -26.07 4.11 3.16
N ASP A 17 -24.85 4.41 2.72
CA ASP A 17 -24.65 5.42 1.66
C ASP A 17 -23.27 5.26 1.00
N LYS A 18 -23.08 5.84 -0.20
CA LYS A 18 -21.83 5.77 -0.96
C LYS A 18 -21.63 7.00 -1.84
N ALA A 19 -20.38 7.39 -2.02
CA ALA A 19 -19.93 8.27 -3.09
C ALA A 19 -18.77 7.62 -3.87
N GLN A 20 -18.62 7.99 -5.15
CA GLN A 20 -17.59 7.46 -6.02
C GLN A 20 -17.00 8.55 -6.88
N VAL A 21 -15.67 8.67 -6.85
CA VAL A 21 -14.90 9.60 -7.69
C VAL A 21 -13.99 8.78 -8.61
N ALA A 22 -13.99 9.11 -9.88
CA ALA A 22 -13.02 8.54 -10.82
C ALA A 22 -11.60 8.96 -10.43
N ILE A 23 -10.64 8.06 -10.51
CA ILE A 23 -9.23 8.40 -10.46
C ILE A 23 -8.82 8.83 -11.86
N ASP A 24 -8.04 9.90 -11.96
CA ASP A 24 -7.46 10.34 -13.22
C ASP A 24 -6.72 9.19 -13.91
N THR A 25 -6.75 9.21 -15.22
CA THR A 25 -6.11 8.18 -16.05
C THR A 25 -4.66 7.98 -15.64
N TYR A 26 -4.25 6.73 -15.42
CA TYR A 26 -2.87 6.40 -15.15
C TYR A 26 -1.95 6.94 -16.24
N GLN A 27 -0.85 7.57 -15.82
CA GLN A 27 0.15 8.07 -16.73
C GLN A 27 0.96 6.90 -17.29
N SER A 28 1.14 6.88 -18.59
CA SER A 28 1.97 5.91 -19.30
C SER A 28 3.07 6.66 -20.07
N PRO A 29 4.15 7.10 -19.39
CA PRO A 29 5.23 7.86 -20.03
C PRO A 29 5.93 7.08 -21.14
N GLN A 30 5.92 5.76 -21.06
CA GLN A 30 6.46 4.85 -22.06
C GLN A 30 5.58 3.59 -22.14
N PRO A 31 5.61 2.84 -23.26
CA PRO A 31 4.88 1.58 -23.37
C PRO A 31 5.19 0.62 -22.22
N GLY A 32 4.16 0.11 -21.56
CA GLY A 32 4.28 -0.79 -20.41
C GLY A 32 4.53 -0.11 -19.07
N TRP A 33 4.76 1.20 -19.03
CA TRP A 33 4.86 1.95 -17.79
C TRP A 33 3.48 2.42 -17.34
N LEU A 34 3.17 2.23 -16.07
CA LEU A 34 1.93 2.71 -15.49
C LEU A 34 2.20 3.32 -14.12
N GLU A 35 2.01 4.61 -14.05
CA GLU A 35 2.28 5.44 -12.89
C GLU A 35 1.07 6.30 -12.51
N ASN A 36 1.01 6.72 -11.25
CA ASN A 36 0.10 7.79 -10.85
C ASN A 36 0.72 8.63 -9.73
N ASP A 37 0.37 9.90 -9.68
CA ASP A 37 0.74 10.78 -8.56
C ASP A 37 0.12 10.24 -7.26
N PRO A 38 0.91 9.95 -6.19
CA PRO A 38 0.37 9.54 -4.90
C PRO A 38 -0.65 10.54 -4.32
N GLU A 39 -0.45 11.83 -4.58
CA GLU A 39 -1.38 12.89 -4.17
C GLU A 39 -2.71 12.83 -4.92
N ALA A 40 -2.76 12.29 -6.14
CA ALA A 40 -4.01 12.10 -6.85
C ALA A 40 -4.93 11.08 -6.14
N PHE A 41 -4.36 10.02 -5.53
CA PHE A 41 -5.13 9.09 -4.70
C PHE A 41 -5.71 9.79 -3.47
N TRP A 42 -4.90 10.64 -2.82
CA TRP A 42 -5.33 11.41 -1.66
C TRP A 42 -6.45 12.40 -2.03
N ARG A 43 -6.27 13.19 -3.08
CA ARG A 43 -7.29 14.14 -3.56
C ARG A 43 -8.61 13.44 -3.88
N SER A 44 -8.55 12.36 -4.67
CA SER A 44 -9.75 11.58 -5.02
C SER A 44 -10.45 10.98 -3.79
N LEU A 45 -9.69 10.61 -2.75
CA LEU A 45 -10.24 10.14 -1.48
C LEU A 45 -10.97 11.29 -0.75
N CYS A 46 -10.34 12.45 -0.64
CA CYS A 46 -10.96 13.64 -0.04
C CYS A 46 -12.25 14.02 -0.78
N ASP A 47 -12.21 14.05 -2.11
CA ASP A 47 -13.36 14.39 -2.95
C ASP A 47 -14.51 13.38 -2.75
N ALA A 48 -14.19 12.08 -2.67
CA ALA A 48 -15.20 11.06 -2.41
C ALA A 48 -15.84 11.21 -1.03
N CYS A 49 -15.05 11.54 -0.01
CA CYS A 49 -15.57 11.82 1.33
C CYS A 49 -16.45 13.08 1.34
N GLN A 50 -16.00 14.15 0.73
CA GLN A 50 -16.77 15.40 0.65
C GLN A 50 -18.10 15.22 -0.11
N GLN A 51 -18.08 14.50 -1.24
CA GLN A 51 -19.29 14.16 -1.98
C GLN A 51 -20.25 13.31 -1.15
N LEU A 52 -19.75 12.34 -0.40
CA LEU A 52 -20.56 11.52 0.50
C LEU A 52 -21.28 12.40 1.53
N TRP A 53 -20.55 13.31 2.19
CA TRP A 53 -21.09 14.20 3.19
C TRP A 53 -22.09 15.24 2.61
N ALA A 54 -22.00 15.56 1.34
CA ALA A 54 -22.89 16.53 0.70
C ALA A 54 -24.32 15.99 0.50
N HIS A 55 -24.52 14.67 0.44
CA HIS A 55 -25.83 14.08 0.15
C HIS A 55 -26.34 13.09 1.20
N THR A 56 -25.43 12.53 2.03
CA THR A 56 -25.84 11.57 3.04
C THR A 56 -26.71 12.21 4.13
N ARG A 57 -27.65 11.42 4.66
CA ARG A 57 -28.45 11.77 5.83
C ARG A 57 -27.87 11.23 7.15
N VAL A 58 -26.79 10.46 7.07
CA VAL A 58 -26.13 9.90 8.25
C VAL A 58 -25.41 11.03 9.00
N PRO A 59 -25.70 11.25 10.29
CA PRO A 59 -25.00 12.27 11.06
C PRO A 59 -23.51 11.94 11.19
N ARG A 60 -22.63 12.92 10.98
CA ARG A 60 -21.17 12.73 11.06
C ARG A 60 -20.71 12.23 12.42
N ASP A 61 -21.33 12.70 13.50
CA ASP A 61 -21.03 12.32 14.87
C ASP A 61 -21.46 10.91 15.25
N SER A 62 -22.28 10.26 14.40
CA SER A 62 -22.62 8.84 14.54
C SER A 62 -21.54 7.88 14.05
N VAL A 63 -20.59 8.35 13.23
CA VAL A 63 -19.48 7.53 12.71
C VAL A 63 -18.56 7.11 13.87
N ARG A 64 -18.10 5.87 13.88
CA ARG A 64 -17.33 5.28 14.98
C ARG A 64 -15.89 4.89 14.61
N GLY A 65 -15.56 4.91 13.34
CA GLY A 65 -14.21 4.59 12.87
C GLY A 65 -14.09 4.64 11.36
N VAL A 66 -12.85 4.56 10.89
CA VAL A 66 -12.49 4.61 9.47
C VAL A 66 -11.63 3.40 9.13
N VAL A 67 -11.93 2.75 8.02
CA VAL A 67 -11.13 1.67 7.44
C VAL A 67 -10.71 2.06 6.04
N ILE A 68 -9.44 1.85 5.71
CA ILE A 68 -8.90 2.11 4.37
C ILE A 68 -8.60 0.77 3.69
N THR A 69 -9.20 0.56 2.54
CA THR A 69 -8.96 -0.60 1.68
C THR A 69 -8.42 -0.12 0.34
N THR A 70 -7.39 -0.76 -0.17
CA THR A 70 -6.72 -0.35 -1.42
C THR A 70 -6.51 -1.51 -2.38
N GLN A 71 -6.24 -1.16 -3.64
CA GLN A 71 -5.67 -2.11 -4.60
C GLN A 71 -4.31 -2.62 -4.12
N ARG A 72 -3.94 -3.82 -4.55
CA ARG A 72 -2.67 -4.46 -4.22
C ARG A 72 -1.54 -4.05 -5.17
N GLY A 73 -0.30 -4.22 -4.74
CA GLY A 73 0.88 -4.11 -5.62
C GLY A 73 1.13 -2.70 -6.17
N THR A 74 0.59 -1.67 -5.56
CA THR A 74 0.94 -0.27 -5.88
C THR A 74 1.91 0.23 -4.83
N THR A 75 3.09 0.67 -5.27
CA THR A 75 4.20 1.03 -4.39
C THR A 75 4.49 2.53 -4.42
N VAL A 76 4.81 3.09 -3.25
CA VAL A 76 5.12 4.51 -3.05
C VAL A 76 6.46 4.62 -2.32
N ALA A 77 7.40 5.37 -2.90
CA ALA A 77 8.69 5.68 -2.29
C ALA A 77 8.66 7.10 -1.71
N LEU A 78 8.94 7.23 -0.41
CA LEU A 78 8.90 8.50 0.31
C LEU A 78 10.29 8.85 0.85
N ASP A 79 10.55 10.14 1.02
CA ASP A 79 11.71 10.64 1.75
C ASP A 79 11.52 10.58 3.28
N ALA A 80 12.46 11.16 4.02
CA ALA A 80 12.42 11.18 5.49
C ALA A 80 11.27 12.05 6.05
N ASP A 81 10.79 13.01 5.27
CA ASP A 81 9.68 13.90 5.64
C ASP A 81 8.33 13.32 5.21
N GLY A 82 8.33 12.11 4.65
CA GLY A 82 7.13 11.41 4.19
C GLY A 82 6.57 11.95 2.86
N GLN A 83 7.40 12.69 2.08
CA GLN A 83 6.99 13.21 0.80
C GLN A 83 7.30 12.21 -0.33
N PRO A 84 6.39 12.03 -1.29
CA PRO A 84 6.64 11.17 -2.44
C PRO A 84 7.83 11.64 -3.26
N LEU A 85 8.77 10.74 -3.52
CA LEU A 85 9.97 11.01 -4.33
C LEU A 85 9.74 10.82 -5.83
N ARG A 86 8.67 10.11 -6.18
CA ARG A 86 8.29 9.80 -7.56
C ARG A 86 6.81 9.42 -7.64
N PRO A 87 6.22 9.38 -8.84
CA PRO A 87 4.92 8.75 -9.05
C PRO A 87 4.90 7.30 -8.55
N ALA A 88 3.78 6.87 -7.98
CA ALA A 88 3.56 5.50 -7.55
C ALA A 88 3.58 4.54 -8.77
N MET A 89 4.24 3.40 -8.63
CA MET A 89 4.16 2.33 -9.62
C MET A 89 2.89 1.51 -9.36
N ILE A 90 2.04 1.43 -10.38
CA ILE A 90 0.74 0.75 -10.29
C ILE A 90 0.93 -0.75 -10.55
N TRP A 91 0.12 -1.59 -9.96
CA TRP A 91 0.17 -3.06 -10.07
C TRP A 91 0.13 -3.61 -11.53
N LEU A 92 -0.27 -2.80 -12.50
CA LEU A 92 -0.26 -3.12 -13.94
C LEU A 92 1.05 -2.71 -14.65
N ASP A 93 1.98 -2.07 -13.94
CA ASP A 93 3.27 -1.67 -14.50
C ASP A 93 4.06 -2.91 -14.93
N GLN A 94 4.63 -2.86 -16.13
CA GLN A 94 5.33 -3.99 -16.74
C GLN A 94 6.86 -3.86 -16.69
N ARG A 95 7.38 -2.85 -15.99
CA ARG A 95 8.82 -2.67 -15.84
C ARG A 95 9.45 -3.81 -15.07
N ARG A 96 10.60 -4.26 -15.55
CA ARG A 96 11.35 -5.34 -14.93
C ARG A 96 12.80 -4.94 -14.71
N ALA A 97 13.35 -5.31 -13.57
CA ALA A 97 14.76 -5.18 -13.31
C ALA A 97 15.54 -6.13 -14.22
N THR A 98 16.57 -5.63 -14.89
CA THR A 98 17.48 -6.42 -15.75
C THR A 98 18.68 -6.94 -14.96
N ALA A 99 19.25 -6.15 -14.07
CA ALA A 99 20.31 -6.55 -13.16
C ALA A 99 19.68 -7.09 -11.86
N ILE A 100 19.89 -8.39 -11.62
CA ILE A 100 19.35 -9.09 -10.46
C ILE A 100 20.44 -9.18 -9.38
N PRO A 101 20.20 -8.70 -8.13
CA PRO A 101 21.15 -8.87 -7.05
C PRO A 101 21.50 -10.36 -6.84
N PRO A 102 22.79 -10.71 -6.75
CA PRO A 102 23.16 -12.10 -6.50
C PRO A 102 22.78 -12.48 -5.06
N LEU A 103 22.18 -13.66 -4.89
CA LEU A 103 22.01 -14.23 -3.58
C LEU A 103 23.34 -14.79 -3.06
N ARG A 104 23.51 -14.87 -1.76
CA ARG A 104 24.63 -15.60 -1.15
C ARG A 104 24.65 -17.03 -1.65
N TRP A 105 25.84 -17.58 -1.86
CA TRP A 105 26.04 -18.87 -2.52
C TRP A 105 25.21 -20.03 -1.91
N TRP A 106 25.04 -20.05 -0.58
CA TRP A 106 24.24 -21.10 0.09
C TRP A 106 22.73 -20.97 -0.19
N TRP A 107 22.19 -19.74 -0.31
CA TRP A 107 20.81 -19.54 -0.73
C TRP A 107 20.61 -19.97 -2.19
N ASP A 108 21.53 -19.59 -3.10
CA ASP A 108 21.45 -19.99 -4.50
C ASP A 108 21.52 -21.52 -4.62
N ALA A 109 22.40 -22.19 -3.87
CA ALA A 109 22.50 -23.64 -3.83
C ALA A 109 21.24 -24.31 -3.26
N ALA A 110 20.71 -23.84 -2.14
CA ALA A 110 19.50 -24.37 -1.52
C ALA A 110 18.28 -24.21 -2.44
N LEU A 111 18.08 -23.03 -3.03
CA LEU A 111 16.97 -22.76 -3.93
C LEU A 111 17.07 -23.58 -5.23
N ARG A 112 18.29 -23.84 -5.71
CA ARG A 112 18.53 -24.72 -6.85
C ARG A 112 18.15 -26.17 -6.51
N ALA A 113 18.56 -26.66 -5.34
CA ALA A 113 18.27 -28.02 -4.89
C ALA A 113 16.77 -28.30 -4.77
N ILE A 114 15.96 -27.32 -4.39
CA ILE A 114 14.48 -27.43 -4.28
C ILE A 114 13.74 -26.94 -5.52
N GLY A 115 14.43 -26.59 -6.62
CA GLY A 115 13.83 -26.15 -7.89
C GLY A 115 13.18 -24.74 -7.84
N MET A 116 13.48 -23.92 -6.82
CA MET A 116 12.86 -22.60 -6.63
C MET A 116 13.67 -21.42 -7.17
N ARG A 117 14.86 -21.69 -7.74
CA ARG A 117 15.78 -20.63 -8.19
C ARG A 117 15.17 -19.69 -9.23
N ASP A 118 14.48 -20.24 -10.22
CA ASP A 118 13.89 -19.42 -11.28
C ASP A 118 12.68 -18.64 -10.79
N THR A 119 11.91 -19.19 -9.85
CA THR A 119 10.83 -18.47 -9.16
C THR A 119 11.38 -17.27 -8.40
N VAL A 120 12.50 -17.42 -7.70
CA VAL A 120 13.13 -16.30 -6.97
C VAL A 120 13.70 -15.26 -7.95
N ARG A 121 14.31 -15.69 -9.06
CA ARG A 121 14.78 -14.77 -10.11
C ARG A 121 13.63 -14.00 -10.75
N PHE A 122 12.52 -14.68 -10.99
CA PHE A 122 11.28 -14.02 -11.45
C PHE A 122 10.82 -12.96 -10.44
N PHE A 123 10.71 -13.33 -9.15
CA PHE A 123 10.40 -12.40 -8.07
C PHE A 123 11.33 -11.17 -8.06
N GLN A 124 12.64 -11.38 -8.23
CA GLN A 124 13.61 -10.29 -8.27
C GLN A 124 13.41 -9.36 -9.48
N ARG A 125 13.05 -9.91 -10.65
CA ARG A 125 12.81 -9.11 -11.87
C ARG A 125 11.53 -8.29 -11.78
N GLU A 126 10.48 -8.87 -11.24
CA GLU A 126 9.18 -8.21 -11.10
C GLU A 126 9.16 -7.17 -9.98
N ALA A 127 10.11 -7.23 -9.02
CA ALA A 127 10.13 -6.31 -7.89
C ALA A 127 10.43 -4.87 -8.33
N GLU A 128 9.48 -3.99 -8.14
CA GLU A 128 9.57 -2.56 -8.47
C GLU A 128 10.75 -1.90 -7.74
N ALA A 129 11.05 -2.31 -6.52
CA ALA A 129 12.18 -1.83 -5.74
C ALA A 129 13.52 -2.10 -6.44
N ASN A 130 13.69 -3.26 -7.09
CA ASN A 130 14.88 -3.59 -7.86
C ASN A 130 15.01 -2.71 -9.10
N TRP A 131 13.89 -2.47 -9.79
CA TRP A 131 13.88 -1.58 -10.95
C TRP A 131 14.24 -0.15 -10.55
N ILE A 132 13.63 0.38 -9.48
CA ILE A 132 13.91 1.75 -8.99
C ILE A 132 15.38 1.88 -8.58
N ALA A 133 15.90 0.94 -7.80
CA ALA A 133 17.30 0.97 -7.37
C ALA A 133 18.29 0.91 -8.54
N GLN A 134 17.94 0.18 -9.62
CA GLN A 134 18.76 0.05 -10.82
C GLN A 134 18.74 1.30 -11.69
N HIS A 135 17.56 1.89 -11.93
CA HIS A 135 17.37 2.94 -12.93
C HIS A 135 17.30 4.34 -12.31
N GLN A 136 17.05 4.44 -11.01
CA GLN A 136 16.94 5.68 -10.25
C GLN A 136 17.72 5.58 -8.92
N PRO A 137 19.04 5.28 -8.96
CA PRO A 137 19.83 4.97 -7.75
C PRO A 137 19.89 6.15 -6.77
N GLU A 138 19.96 7.39 -7.26
CA GLU A 138 19.96 8.58 -6.41
C GLU A 138 18.63 8.76 -5.67
N LEU A 139 17.52 8.50 -6.34
CA LEU A 139 16.21 8.51 -5.73
C LEU A 139 16.09 7.39 -4.69
N TRP A 140 16.55 6.17 -5.04
CA TRP A 140 16.51 5.05 -4.10
C TRP A 140 17.36 5.30 -2.85
N ALA A 141 18.52 5.95 -3.00
CA ALA A 141 19.37 6.33 -1.87
C ALA A 141 18.66 7.30 -0.90
N ARG A 142 17.80 8.18 -1.41
CA ARG A 142 17.00 9.11 -0.62
C ARG A 142 15.73 8.51 -0.05
N THR A 143 15.32 7.31 -0.52
CA THR A 143 14.10 6.66 -0.05
C THR A 143 14.26 6.24 1.41
N ALA A 144 13.52 6.89 2.29
CA ALA A 144 13.44 6.57 3.71
C ALA A 144 12.32 5.56 4.00
N HIS A 145 11.19 5.65 3.29
CA HIS A 145 10.06 4.74 3.43
C HIS A 145 9.63 4.19 2.07
N TYR A 146 9.39 2.89 2.03
CA TYR A 146 8.89 2.17 0.85
C TYR A 146 7.62 1.44 1.23
N LEU A 147 6.49 1.96 0.79
CA LEU A 147 5.17 1.56 1.26
C LEU A 147 4.31 1.02 0.12
N LEU A 148 3.37 0.15 0.45
CA LEU A 148 2.21 -0.07 -0.39
C LEU A 148 1.24 1.12 -0.26
N LEU A 149 0.32 1.27 -1.20
CA LEU A 149 -0.66 2.36 -1.20
C LEU A 149 -1.47 2.42 0.10
N SER A 150 -1.79 1.27 0.71
CA SER A 150 -2.45 1.19 2.02
C SER A 150 -1.62 1.86 3.12
N GLY A 151 -0.34 1.52 3.21
CA GLY A 151 0.57 2.12 4.19
C GLY A 151 0.76 3.62 3.97
N TYR A 152 0.80 4.07 2.71
CA TYR A 152 0.85 5.50 2.39
C TYR A 152 -0.42 6.24 2.85
N LEU A 153 -1.61 5.71 2.55
CA LEU A 153 -2.86 6.34 2.96
C LEU A 153 -3.05 6.29 4.48
N ASN A 154 -2.66 5.19 5.14
CA ASN A 154 -2.65 5.10 6.60
C ASN A 154 -1.74 6.17 7.23
N TYR A 155 -0.54 6.38 6.64
CA TYR A 155 0.36 7.47 7.06
C TYR A 155 -0.30 8.85 6.89
N ARG A 156 -0.97 9.09 5.77
CA ARG A 156 -1.68 10.36 5.51
C ARG A 156 -2.78 10.61 6.55
N PHE A 157 -3.46 9.58 7.01
CA PHE A 157 -4.54 9.68 8.00
C PHE A 157 -4.04 9.85 9.44
N THR A 158 -2.91 9.26 9.79
CA THR A 158 -2.50 9.11 11.21
C THR A 158 -1.14 9.71 11.54
N GLY A 159 -0.37 10.13 10.53
CA GLY A 159 1.03 10.51 10.69
C GLY A 159 1.97 9.36 11.06
N ARG A 160 1.50 8.10 11.04
CA ARG A 160 2.26 6.92 11.48
C ARG A 160 2.53 5.96 10.33
N PHE A 161 3.74 5.44 10.25
CA PHE A 161 4.12 4.39 9.29
C PHE A 161 3.72 3.01 9.81
N VAL A 162 2.41 2.72 9.78
CA VAL A 162 1.80 1.46 10.22
C VAL A 162 0.88 0.94 9.12
N ASP A 163 0.89 -0.37 8.88
CA ASP A 163 0.00 -0.99 7.91
C ASP A 163 -0.51 -2.35 8.40
N SER A 164 -1.56 -2.84 7.76
CA SER A 164 -2.14 -4.16 8.05
C SER A 164 -1.31 -5.28 7.46
N VAL A 165 -1.13 -6.38 8.20
CA VAL A 165 -0.59 -7.63 7.65
C VAL A 165 -1.41 -8.14 6.46
N ALA A 166 -2.71 -7.86 6.43
CA ALA A 166 -3.62 -8.28 5.36
C ALA A 166 -3.52 -7.43 4.08
N SER A 167 -2.83 -6.28 4.14
CA SER A 167 -2.57 -5.42 2.99
C SER A 167 -1.24 -5.76 2.28
N GLN A 168 -0.36 -6.57 2.88
CA GLN A 168 0.99 -6.82 2.40
C GLN A 168 1.01 -7.82 1.23
N VAL A 169 0.55 -7.37 0.06
CA VAL A 169 0.57 -8.17 -1.17
C VAL A 169 1.39 -7.45 -2.25
N GLY A 170 2.54 -8.02 -2.58
CA GLY A 170 3.47 -7.45 -3.55
C GLY A 170 4.87 -8.05 -3.42
N TYR A 171 5.82 -7.48 -4.16
CA TYR A 171 7.23 -7.91 -4.13
C TYR A 171 7.97 -7.25 -2.96
N VAL A 172 7.58 -7.63 -1.74
CA VAL A 172 8.13 -7.13 -0.48
C VAL A 172 8.65 -8.30 0.38
N PRO A 173 9.57 -8.07 1.33
CA PRO A 173 10.14 -9.15 2.15
C PRO A 173 9.16 -9.61 3.24
N PHE A 174 7.98 -10.08 2.86
CA PHE A 174 6.91 -10.51 3.74
C PHE A 174 6.85 -12.04 3.89
N ASP A 175 6.62 -12.53 5.11
CA ASP A 175 6.37 -13.94 5.44
C ASP A 175 4.86 -14.17 5.54
N TYR A 176 4.24 -14.63 4.45
CA TYR A 176 2.81 -14.87 4.36
C TYR A 176 2.29 -15.92 5.35
N ARG A 177 3.15 -16.87 5.76
CA ARG A 177 2.75 -17.93 6.71
C ARG A 177 2.65 -17.40 8.13
N ARG A 178 3.51 -16.43 8.48
CA ARG A 178 3.59 -15.87 9.83
C ARG A 178 2.93 -14.51 9.96
N GLY A 179 2.46 -13.89 8.87
CA GLY A 179 1.85 -12.57 8.87
C GLY A 179 2.80 -11.48 9.39
N ARG A 180 4.08 -11.50 9.00
CA ARG A 180 5.09 -10.55 9.45
C ARG A 180 6.19 -10.35 8.43
N TRP A 181 7.00 -9.33 8.61
CA TRP A 181 8.23 -9.21 7.83
C TRP A 181 9.13 -10.43 8.00
N ALA A 182 9.75 -10.85 6.92
CA ALA A 182 10.64 -11.99 6.89
C ALA A 182 11.75 -11.88 7.95
N ALA A 183 12.24 -13.02 8.45
CA ALA A 183 13.37 -13.05 9.37
C ALA A 183 14.62 -12.43 8.72
N GLY A 184 15.48 -11.78 9.52
CA GLY A 184 16.62 -11.03 8.99
C GLY A 184 17.63 -11.84 8.16
N TRP A 185 17.63 -13.17 8.33
CA TRP A 185 18.45 -14.09 7.52
C TRP A 185 17.75 -14.59 6.25
N ASP A 186 16.46 -14.30 6.03
CA ASP A 186 15.68 -14.76 4.88
C ASP A 186 16.27 -14.21 3.56
N TRP A 187 16.23 -15.03 2.51
CA TRP A 187 16.73 -14.68 1.18
C TRP A 187 16.06 -13.43 0.59
N LYS A 188 14.84 -13.12 0.98
CA LYS A 188 14.09 -11.94 0.49
C LYS A 188 14.84 -10.63 0.74
N TRP A 189 15.55 -10.52 1.87
CA TRP A 189 16.38 -9.35 2.17
C TRP A 189 17.62 -9.20 1.29
N GLN A 190 18.05 -10.29 0.66
CA GLN A 190 19.14 -10.26 -0.33
C GLN A 190 18.61 -10.07 -1.75
N ALA A 191 17.39 -10.55 -2.00
CA ALA A 191 16.74 -10.45 -3.30
C ALA A 191 16.26 -9.03 -3.62
N LEU A 192 16.04 -8.22 -2.59
CA LEU A 192 15.47 -6.87 -2.69
C LEU A 192 16.41 -5.83 -2.05
N PRO A 193 16.52 -4.61 -2.61
CA PRO A 193 17.34 -3.53 -2.06
C PRO A 193 16.64 -2.83 -0.88
N ILE A 194 15.59 -3.42 -0.34
CA ILE A 194 14.76 -2.88 0.73
C ILE A 194 15.45 -3.08 2.08
N ARG A 195 15.61 -2.02 2.86
CA ARG A 195 16.04 -2.10 4.26
C ARG A 195 14.81 -2.22 5.17
N ARG A 196 14.96 -2.91 6.30
CA ARG A 196 13.85 -3.06 7.25
C ARG A 196 13.31 -1.72 7.76
N SER A 197 14.19 -0.73 7.92
CA SER A 197 13.82 0.63 8.34
C SER A 197 12.94 1.38 7.33
N MET A 198 12.87 0.92 6.07
CA MET A 198 12.03 1.51 5.04
C MET A 198 10.58 1.02 5.10
N LEU A 199 10.33 -0.04 5.84
CA LEU A 199 9.03 -0.71 5.88
C LEU A 199 8.21 -0.28 7.09
N PRO A 200 6.86 -0.25 6.99
CA PRO A 200 6.01 0.14 8.10
C PRO A 200 6.00 -0.92 9.21
N GLU A 201 5.58 -0.51 10.40
CA GLU A 201 5.13 -1.45 11.42
C GLU A 201 3.91 -2.23 10.92
N LEU A 202 3.83 -3.53 11.23
CA LEU A 202 2.70 -4.35 10.83
C LEU A 202 1.84 -4.73 12.03
N VAL A 203 0.53 -4.58 11.85
CA VAL A 203 -0.49 -4.95 12.84
C VAL A 203 -1.54 -5.87 12.21
N PRO A 204 -2.24 -6.69 13.00
CA PRO A 204 -3.38 -7.47 12.54
C PRO A 204 -4.49 -6.56 11.97
N ALA A 205 -5.25 -7.06 10.98
CA ALA A 205 -6.47 -6.40 10.53
C ALA A 205 -7.47 -6.24 11.69
N GLY A 206 -8.17 -5.11 11.74
CA GLY A 206 -9.06 -4.75 12.84
C GLY A 206 -8.37 -4.02 14.01
N THR A 207 -7.05 -3.86 13.99
CA THR A 207 -6.31 -3.09 15.00
C THR A 207 -6.46 -1.59 14.74
N VAL A 208 -6.65 -0.78 15.79
CA VAL A 208 -6.57 0.68 15.70
C VAL A 208 -5.12 1.09 15.49
N ILE A 209 -4.84 1.81 14.40
CA ILE A 209 -3.50 2.25 14.01
C ILE A 209 -3.20 3.71 14.35
N GLY A 210 -4.22 4.47 14.67
CA GLY A 210 -4.15 5.89 15.03
C GLY A 210 -5.53 6.51 15.01
N GLU A 211 -5.55 7.82 15.03
CA GLU A 211 -6.78 8.62 14.97
C GLU A 211 -6.71 9.61 13.80
N VAL A 212 -7.88 10.01 13.31
CA VAL A 212 -8.02 11.05 12.30
C VAL A 212 -7.52 12.38 12.89
N ASP A 213 -6.46 12.95 12.31
CA ASP A 213 -5.94 14.24 12.77
C ASP A 213 -6.80 15.43 12.28
N ALA A 214 -6.50 16.64 12.77
CA ALA A 214 -7.25 17.85 12.45
C ALA A 214 -7.17 18.20 10.95
N ARG A 215 -6.03 18.00 10.30
CA ARG A 215 -5.83 18.29 8.88
C ARG A 215 -6.65 17.33 8.00
N VAL A 216 -6.60 16.04 8.33
CA VAL A 216 -7.40 15.02 7.62
C VAL A 216 -8.90 15.30 7.81
N ALA A 217 -9.32 15.68 9.02
CA ALA A 217 -10.71 16.07 9.28
C ALA A 217 -11.14 17.27 8.43
N GLN A 218 -10.27 18.26 8.25
CA GLN A 218 -10.53 19.41 7.38
C GLN A 218 -10.64 19.00 5.91
N ASP A 219 -9.71 18.15 5.42
CA ASP A 219 -9.65 17.77 4.01
C ASP A 219 -10.80 16.82 3.62
N THR A 220 -11.19 15.90 4.51
CA THR A 220 -12.17 14.84 4.22
C THR A 220 -13.57 15.09 4.77
N GLY A 221 -13.72 15.98 5.76
CA GLY A 221 -14.93 16.14 6.54
C GLY A 221 -15.24 14.98 7.50
N ILE A 222 -14.34 14.01 7.63
CA ILE A 222 -14.43 12.95 8.64
C ILE A 222 -14.12 13.56 10.02
N PRO A 223 -14.91 13.26 11.08
CA PRO A 223 -14.66 13.82 12.39
C PRO A 223 -13.25 13.54 12.93
N GLN A 224 -12.62 14.56 13.50
CA GLN A 224 -11.32 14.42 14.17
C GLN A 224 -11.42 13.46 15.34
N GLY A 225 -10.33 12.72 15.61
CA GLY A 225 -10.23 11.79 16.74
C GLY A 225 -10.92 10.44 16.51
N LEU A 226 -11.52 10.20 15.33
CA LEU A 226 -12.04 8.89 15.02
C LEU A 226 -10.90 7.87 14.86
N PRO A 227 -11.06 6.63 15.39
CA PRO A 227 -10.08 5.59 15.21
C PRO A 227 -9.97 5.20 13.74
N VAL A 228 -8.73 5.16 13.24
CA VAL A 228 -8.36 4.58 11.95
C VAL A 228 -7.97 3.13 12.19
N ILE A 229 -8.66 2.21 11.52
CA ILE A 229 -8.57 0.78 11.75
C ILE A 229 -7.85 0.12 10.57
N ALA A 230 -6.90 -0.76 10.87
CA ALA A 230 -6.18 -1.53 9.87
C ALA A 230 -7.13 -2.40 9.04
N GLY A 231 -7.23 -2.12 7.76
CA GLY A 231 -8.06 -2.85 6.81
C GLY A 231 -7.36 -4.06 6.20
N ALA A 232 -7.86 -4.49 5.05
CA ALA A 232 -7.26 -5.54 4.22
C ALA A 232 -7.22 -5.09 2.75
N ALA A 233 -6.46 -5.80 1.91
CA ALA A 233 -6.50 -5.56 0.48
C ALA A 233 -7.85 -6.02 -0.11
N ASP A 234 -8.33 -5.33 -1.13
CA ASP A 234 -9.65 -5.44 -1.75
C ASP A 234 -10.14 -6.88 -2.04
N LYS A 235 -9.25 -7.79 -2.47
CA LYS A 235 -9.62 -9.19 -2.75
C LYS A 235 -9.74 -10.08 -1.51
N ILE A 236 -9.12 -9.72 -0.40
CA ILE A 236 -9.16 -10.54 0.84
C ILE A 236 -10.49 -10.34 1.55
N GLU A 237 -11.06 -9.15 1.50
CA GLU A 237 -12.38 -8.88 2.09
C GLU A 237 -13.50 -9.62 1.35
N LEU A 238 -13.42 -9.72 0.02
CA LEU A 238 -14.40 -10.47 -0.78
C LEU A 238 -14.43 -11.97 -0.42
N GLU A 239 -13.26 -12.59 -0.17
CA GLU A 239 -13.19 -14.01 0.20
C GLU A 239 -13.73 -14.30 1.60
N LYS A 240 -13.64 -13.33 2.54
CA LYS A 240 -14.23 -13.45 3.88
C LYS A 240 -15.73 -13.22 3.89
N ALA A 241 -16.25 -12.37 3.02
CA ALA A 241 -17.69 -12.12 2.89
C ALA A 241 -18.44 -13.25 2.18
N LEU A 242 -17.71 -14.14 1.50
CA LEU A 242 -18.28 -15.32 0.78
C LEU A 242 -18.17 -16.63 1.57
N ARG A 243 -17.64 -16.61 2.78
CA ARG A 243 -17.58 -17.75 3.72
C ARG A 243 -18.52 -17.53 4.90
#